data_863493fa7243734a4eae07ef945309ef
#
_entry.id   863493fa7243734a4eae07ef945309ef
#
_cell.length_a   1.000
_cell.length_b   1.000
_cell.length_c   1.000
_cell.angle_alpha   90.00
_cell.angle_beta   90.00
_cell.angle_gamma   90.00
#
_symmetry.space_group_name_H-M   'P 1'
#
loop_
_entity.id
_entity.type
_entity.pdbx_description
1 polymer ?
#
loop_
_entity_poly.entity_id
_entity_poly.type
_entity_poly.pdbx_seq_one_letter_code
_entity_poly.pdbx_strand_id
1 'polypeptide(L)'
;MSAVHGVVILADQRYEAPLIQAIHDRADTLAIVRRCADLAEVIAAARAGIADLAVVEGSDPDLTAEAVDSLRACGMSVIALAPHADRARLRALGVASVAAPGSPDQVINSLIAATRTRRIPAATASSKPPPPPPPATPGTVLAVWGTSGAPGRTTLAAGIATMLAKTASTLLIDADTRNPTIAHLLGIPMHASGLSVLARTASRGPLTPEDTLGASVRRSDTLGIVTGLVTPHRWREVSRPGIESIVGAARLSARFSVIDLADSSLEKTTRGASRDDAAIGVLERTDRLIIVARGDIVGINRLSLLARWWDEHGRDVPVDVVVNRVSSDAIGPHPLASLQAAIGAFMPRRIFHAVPDDLGVARAALRAKALGESGTQCAATDALEAIVQQWMPTL
;
A
#
# COMPACT_ATOMS: atom_id res chain seq x y z
N MET A 1 -0.61 33.14 10.70
CA MET A 1 0.16 32.27 11.62
C MET A 1 1.21 31.56 10.81
N SER A 2 2.49 31.65 11.19
CA SER A 2 3.58 30.93 10.48
C SER A 2 3.40 29.43 10.71
N ALA A 3 3.52 28.61 9.66
CA ALA A 3 3.42 27.16 9.80
C ALA A 3 4.61 26.64 10.65
N VAL A 4 4.35 25.77 11.61
CA VAL A 4 5.41 25.09 12.37
C VAL A 4 5.92 23.92 11.54
N HIS A 5 7.24 23.86 11.32
CA HIS A 5 7.89 22.84 10.50
C HIS A 5 8.37 21.65 11.34
N GLY A 6 8.04 20.44 10.91
CA GLY A 6 8.46 19.20 11.55
C GLY A 6 9.92 18.88 11.27
N VAL A 7 10.68 18.59 12.33
CA VAL A 7 12.10 18.22 12.27
C VAL A 7 12.29 16.79 12.78
N VAL A 8 13.01 15.97 12.03
CA VAL A 8 13.54 14.68 12.50
C VAL A 8 15.04 14.80 12.77
N ILE A 9 15.51 14.09 13.79
CA ILE A 9 16.91 14.16 14.24
C ILE A 9 17.52 12.75 14.21
N LEU A 10 18.64 12.63 13.54
CA LEU A 10 19.57 11.50 13.58
C LEU A 10 20.95 12.07 13.87
N ALA A 11 21.31 12.17 15.15
CA ALA A 11 22.56 12.75 15.62
C ALA A 11 23.16 11.92 16.75
N ASP A 12 24.50 11.98 16.88
CA ASP A 12 25.21 11.37 18.01
C ASP A 12 24.68 11.95 19.33
N GLN A 13 24.49 11.10 20.33
CA GLN A 13 23.98 11.46 21.66
C GLN A 13 24.70 12.67 22.28
N ARG A 14 25.99 12.87 21.97
CA ARG A 14 26.81 14.01 22.46
C ARG A 14 26.29 15.37 21.97
N TYR A 15 25.65 15.42 20.80
CA TYR A 15 25.19 16.65 20.16
C TYR A 15 23.67 16.81 20.25
N GLU A 16 22.96 15.73 20.61
CA GLU A 16 21.51 15.66 20.53
C GLU A 16 20.83 16.56 21.56
N ALA A 17 21.25 16.53 22.83
CA ALA A 17 20.59 17.29 23.89
C ALA A 17 20.65 18.82 23.69
N PRO A 18 21.81 19.44 23.33
CA PRO A 18 21.88 20.86 23.01
C PRO A 18 21.05 21.24 21.78
N LEU A 19 20.96 20.34 20.77
CA LEU A 19 20.18 20.56 19.57
C LEU A 19 18.67 20.54 19.87
N ILE A 20 18.22 19.59 20.69
CA ILE A 20 16.82 19.49 21.13
C ILE A 20 16.40 20.78 21.84
N GLN A 21 17.24 21.27 22.77
CA GLN A 21 16.95 22.51 23.48
C GLN A 21 16.84 23.69 22.52
N ALA A 22 17.79 23.84 21.60
CA ALA A 22 17.81 24.93 20.64
C ALA A 22 16.60 24.91 19.68
N ILE A 23 16.11 23.74 19.30
CA ILE A 23 14.88 23.60 18.50
C ILE A 23 13.65 23.94 19.36
N HIS A 24 13.64 23.52 20.63
CA HIS A 24 12.54 23.83 21.54
C HIS A 24 12.42 25.34 21.81
N ASP A 25 13.52 26.05 21.89
CA ASP A 25 13.53 27.53 22.02
C ASP A 25 12.95 28.24 20.78
N ARG A 26 12.66 27.52 19.71
CA ARG A 26 12.03 27.98 18.47
C ARG A 26 10.73 27.24 18.15
N ALA A 27 9.98 26.85 19.19
CA ALA A 27 8.72 26.12 19.08
C ALA A 27 7.62 26.85 18.28
N ASP A 28 7.79 28.13 18.06
CA ASP A 28 6.96 28.96 17.17
C ASP A 28 7.14 28.64 15.68
N THR A 29 8.28 28.05 15.30
CA THR A 29 8.67 27.81 13.91
C THR A 29 9.07 26.36 13.63
N LEU A 30 9.64 25.66 14.62
CA LEU A 30 10.19 24.30 14.50
C LEU A 30 9.60 23.38 15.57
N ALA A 31 9.30 22.13 15.21
CA ALA A 31 8.87 21.11 16.16
C ALA A 31 9.61 19.79 15.91
N ILE A 32 10.19 19.22 16.94
CA ILE A 32 10.79 17.86 16.85
C ILE A 32 9.65 16.86 16.76
N VAL A 33 9.57 16.16 15.62
CA VAL A 33 8.54 15.16 15.38
C VAL A 33 9.03 13.78 15.77
N ARG A 34 10.35 13.50 15.52
CA ARG A 34 10.93 12.19 15.82
C ARG A 34 12.44 12.28 16.02
N ARG A 35 12.93 11.44 16.91
CA ARG A 35 14.35 11.08 17.03
C ARG A 35 14.51 9.73 16.36
N CYS A 36 15.44 9.64 15.43
CA CYS A 36 15.67 8.45 14.60
C CYS A 36 16.95 7.75 15.07
N ALA A 37 16.94 6.42 15.05
CA ALA A 37 18.09 5.61 15.39
C ALA A 37 19.01 5.38 14.19
N ASP A 38 18.47 5.45 12.97
CA ASP A 38 19.20 5.24 11.72
C ASP A 38 18.58 6.05 10.57
N LEU A 39 19.25 6.05 9.41
CA LEU A 39 18.80 6.77 8.22
C LEU A 39 17.50 6.19 7.62
N ALA A 40 17.26 4.89 7.81
CA ALA A 40 16.03 4.26 7.32
C ALA A 40 14.80 4.84 8.03
N GLU A 41 14.90 5.15 9.32
CA GLU A 41 13.83 5.84 10.06
C GLU A 41 13.63 7.28 9.57
N VAL A 42 14.69 7.99 9.18
CA VAL A 42 14.59 9.35 8.59
C VAL A 42 13.84 9.27 7.23
N ILE A 43 14.20 8.30 6.38
CA ILE A 43 13.53 8.09 5.09
C ILE A 43 12.06 7.70 5.30
N ALA A 44 11.78 6.87 6.29
CA ALA A 44 10.40 6.52 6.64
C ALA A 44 9.59 7.74 7.09
N ALA A 45 10.17 8.62 7.89
CA ALA A 45 9.54 9.86 8.33
C ALA A 45 9.27 10.83 7.16
N ALA A 46 10.22 10.94 6.21
CA ALA A 46 10.07 11.73 5.00
C ALA A 46 8.92 11.21 4.12
N ARG A 47 8.88 9.91 3.87
CA ARG A 47 7.82 9.27 3.09
C ARG A 47 6.44 9.36 3.75
N ALA A 48 6.41 9.35 5.09
CA ALA A 48 5.19 9.56 5.85
C ALA A 48 4.72 11.02 5.89
N GLY A 49 5.51 11.96 5.35
CA GLY A 49 5.19 13.39 5.35
C GLY A 49 5.06 14.00 6.74
N ILE A 50 5.62 13.35 7.79
CA ILE A 50 5.50 13.83 9.17
C ILE A 50 6.51 14.92 9.52
N ALA A 51 7.54 15.10 8.71
CA ALA A 51 8.54 16.13 8.88
C ALA A 51 8.99 16.70 7.53
N ASP A 52 9.38 17.96 7.57
CA ASP A 52 9.87 18.73 6.42
C ASP A 52 11.39 18.84 6.39
N LEU A 53 12.01 18.65 7.54
CA LEU A 53 13.42 18.93 7.78
C LEU A 53 14.05 17.73 8.48
N ALA A 54 15.28 17.39 8.10
CA ALA A 54 16.08 16.38 8.78
C ALA A 54 17.44 16.96 9.20
N VAL A 55 17.84 16.67 10.42
CA VAL A 55 19.22 16.84 10.88
C VAL A 55 19.85 15.47 10.96
N VAL A 56 20.90 15.22 10.17
CA VAL A 56 21.51 13.90 10.01
C VAL A 56 23.01 13.96 10.27
N GLU A 57 23.57 12.97 10.95
CA GLU A 57 25.02 12.86 11.12
C GLU A 57 25.71 12.68 9.77
N GLY A 58 26.65 13.58 9.44
CA GLY A 58 27.34 13.58 8.15
C GLY A 58 28.33 12.42 7.96
N SER A 59 28.70 11.74 9.05
CA SER A 59 29.52 10.54 9.06
C SER A 59 28.73 9.23 8.92
N ASP A 60 27.38 9.30 8.86
CA ASP A 60 26.54 8.13 8.69
C ASP A 60 26.89 7.42 7.36
N PRO A 61 27.24 6.12 7.39
CA PRO A 61 27.67 5.38 6.21
C PRO A 61 26.56 5.23 5.16
N ASP A 62 25.29 5.27 5.58
CA ASP A 62 24.12 5.14 4.71
C ASP A 62 23.71 6.47 4.08
N LEU A 63 24.32 7.61 4.46
CA LEU A 63 24.08 8.92 3.87
C LEU A 63 24.75 9.02 2.49
N THR A 64 24.09 8.46 1.49
CA THR A 64 24.52 8.45 0.09
C THR A 64 23.76 9.49 -0.73
N ALA A 65 24.22 9.76 -1.97
CA ALA A 65 23.51 10.66 -2.89
C ALA A 65 22.07 10.16 -3.18
N GLU A 66 21.91 8.83 -3.34
CA GLU A 66 20.61 8.20 -3.57
C GLU A 66 19.66 8.40 -2.36
N ALA A 67 20.17 8.27 -1.16
CA ALA A 67 19.40 8.52 0.07
C ALA A 67 18.97 9.99 0.18
N VAL A 68 19.87 10.94 -0.10
CA VAL A 68 19.57 12.39 -0.10
C VAL A 68 18.55 12.73 -1.19
N ASP A 69 18.68 12.17 -2.38
CA ASP A 69 17.72 12.37 -3.47
C ASP A 69 16.33 11.79 -3.14
N SER A 70 16.29 10.63 -2.47
CA SER A 70 15.05 10.04 -1.97
C SER A 70 14.35 10.93 -0.94
N LEU A 71 15.10 11.49 0.01
CA LEU A 71 14.58 12.44 1.01
C LEU A 71 14.07 13.72 0.36
N ARG A 72 14.83 14.26 -0.59
CA ARG A 72 14.44 15.45 -1.35
C ARG A 72 13.19 15.21 -2.20
N ALA A 73 13.07 14.04 -2.82
CA ALA A 73 11.87 13.65 -3.58
C ALA A 73 10.60 13.61 -2.71
N CYS A 74 10.75 13.30 -1.41
CA CYS A 74 9.68 13.39 -0.42
C CYS A 74 9.46 14.82 0.11
N GLY A 75 10.19 15.82 -0.43
CA GLY A 75 10.09 17.21 0.01
C GLY A 75 10.82 17.52 1.31
N MET A 76 11.67 16.63 1.81
CA MET A 76 12.46 16.85 3.03
C MET A 76 13.79 17.53 2.71
N SER A 77 14.13 18.58 3.45
CA SER A 77 15.45 19.23 3.37
C SER A 77 16.40 18.63 4.41
N VAL A 78 17.57 18.19 3.97
CA VAL A 78 18.56 17.52 4.82
C VAL A 78 19.66 18.52 5.22
N ILE A 79 19.89 18.68 6.53
CA ILE A 79 20.99 19.40 7.14
C ILE A 79 21.94 18.36 7.72
N ALA A 80 23.19 18.30 7.24
CA ALA A 80 24.19 17.37 7.74
C ALA A 80 25.02 17.98 8.86
N LEU A 81 25.26 17.22 9.92
CA LEU A 81 26.21 17.56 10.99
C LEU A 81 27.60 17.01 10.64
N ALA A 82 28.55 17.87 10.34
CA ALA A 82 29.89 17.42 10.00
C ALA A 82 30.96 18.49 10.21
N PRO A 83 32.24 18.09 10.41
CA PRO A 83 33.37 19.00 10.37
C PRO A 83 33.49 19.74 9.04
N HIS A 84 34.13 20.90 9.06
CA HIS A 84 34.27 21.74 7.85
C HIS A 84 34.97 20.99 6.69
N ALA A 85 35.86 20.05 6.97
CA ALA A 85 36.55 19.24 5.97
C ALA A 85 35.63 18.41 5.10
N ASP A 86 34.48 17.93 5.63
CA ASP A 86 33.52 17.08 4.91
C ASP A 86 32.48 17.86 4.12
N ARG A 87 32.49 19.19 4.23
CA ARG A 87 31.45 20.05 3.60
C ARG A 87 31.37 19.88 2.09
N ALA A 88 32.53 19.76 1.40
CA ALA A 88 32.55 19.58 -0.04
C ALA A 88 31.90 18.25 -0.47
N ARG A 89 32.26 17.17 0.21
CA ARG A 89 31.70 15.82 0.01
C ARG A 89 30.17 15.82 0.21
N LEU A 90 29.71 16.34 1.34
CA LEU A 90 28.29 16.35 1.69
C LEU A 90 27.45 17.22 0.75
N ARG A 91 28.00 18.35 0.28
CA ARG A 91 27.35 19.16 -0.75
C ARG A 91 27.24 18.42 -2.09
N ALA A 92 28.25 17.64 -2.46
CA ALA A 92 28.21 16.81 -3.65
C ALA A 92 27.14 15.70 -3.54
N LEU A 93 26.83 15.21 -2.33
CA LEU A 93 25.69 14.32 -2.09
C LEU A 93 24.33 15.03 -2.18
N GLY A 94 24.31 16.36 -2.26
CA GLY A 94 23.09 17.16 -2.44
C GLY A 94 22.40 17.57 -1.14
N VAL A 95 23.04 17.53 0.02
CA VAL A 95 22.45 18.04 1.28
C VAL A 95 22.21 19.56 1.20
N ALA A 96 21.12 20.04 1.79
CA ALA A 96 20.74 21.44 1.73
C ALA A 96 21.74 22.35 2.45
N SER A 97 22.29 21.91 3.57
CA SER A 97 23.27 22.63 4.36
C SER A 97 24.14 21.68 5.20
N VAL A 98 25.33 22.17 5.58
CA VAL A 98 26.23 21.45 6.48
C VAL A 98 26.55 22.37 7.66
N ALA A 99 26.22 21.93 8.87
CA ALA A 99 26.48 22.61 10.14
C ALA A 99 27.56 21.89 10.94
N ALA A 100 28.34 22.63 11.73
CA ALA A 100 29.35 22.02 12.57
C ALA A 100 28.69 21.24 13.73
N PRO A 101 29.19 20.02 14.05
CA PRO A 101 28.74 19.31 15.26
C PRO A 101 28.98 20.16 16.49
N GLY A 102 28.02 20.23 17.40
CA GLY A 102 28.14 21.06 18.60
C GLY A 102 27.88 22.56 18.42
N SER A 103 27.40 22.99 17.26
CA SER A 103 26.97 24.38 17.02
C SER A 103 25.45 24.46 16.77
N PRO A 104 24.62 24.39 17.82
CA PRO A 104 23.15 24.40 17.68
C PRO A 104 22.61 25.61 16.89
N ASP A 105 23.19 26.79 17.09
CA ASP A 105 22.79 28.01 16.39
C ASP A 105 22.99 27.89 14.86
N GLN A 106 24.06 27.25 14.40
CA GLN A 106 24.26 27.02 12.96
C GLN A 106 23.21 26.07 12.41
N VAL A 107 22.83 25.05 13.17
CA VAL A 107 21.78 24.12 12.78
C VAL A 107 20.44 24.83 12.68
N ILE A 108 20.07 25.61 13.70
CA ILE A 108 18.83 26.42 13.71
C ILE A 108 18.79 27.37 12.53
N ASN A 109 19.87 28.12 12.27
CA ASN A 109 19.93 29.01 11.11
C ASN A 109 19.77 28.27 9.78
N SER A 110 20.36 27.08 9.65
CA SER A 110 20.21 26.23 8.47
C SER A 110 18.78 25.69 8.32
N LEU A 111 18.15 25.28 9.40
CA LEU A 111 16.74 24.83 9.40
C LEU A 111 15.83 25.98 8.98
N ILE A 112 15.98 27.17 9.57
CA ILE A 112 15.18 28.35 9.22
C ILE A 112 15.44 28.79 7.77
N ALA A 113 16.68 28.72 7.29
CA ALA A 113 16.99 29.02 5.88
C ALA A 113 16.29 28.03 4.94
N ALA A 114 16.29 26.74 5.27
CA ALA A 114 15.62 25.72 4.49
C ALA A 114 14.08 25.93 4.43
N THR A 115 13.44 26.41 5.49
CA THR A 115 12.01 26.75 5.46
C THR A 115 11.70 27.93 4.55
N ARG A 116 12.61 28.91 4.46
CA ARG A 116 12.45 30.09 3.58
C ARG A 116 12.63 29.77 2.11
N THR A 117 13.58 28.89 1.76
CA THR A 117 13.84 28.46 0.39
C THR A 117 12.67 27.69 -0.20
N ARG A 118 11.86 27.07 0.62
CA ARG A 118 10.65 26.33 0.23
C ARG A 118 9.46 27.23 -0.22
N ARG A 119 9.53 28.53 0.04
CA ARG A 119 8.50 29.51 -0.37
C ARG A 119 8.54 29.92 -1.84
N ILE A 120 9.53 29.49 -2.61
CA ILE A 120 9.60 29.68 -4.05
C ILE A 120 9.10 28.38 -4.69
N PRO A 121 8.01 28.41 -5.49
CA PRO A 121 7.65 27.23 -6.25
C PRO A 121 8.83 26.89 -7.16
N ALA A 122 9.48 25.77 -6.99
CA ALA A 122 10.48 25.28 -7.90
C ALA A 122 9.78 24.89 -9.22
N ALA A 123 9.65 25.84 -10.11
CA ALA A 123 9.36 25.63 -11.51
C ALA A 123 10.65 25.16 -12.19
N THR A 124 11.01 23.91 -12.03
CA THR A 124 11.83 23.05 -12.90
C THR A 124 12.13 21.75 -12.15
N ALA A 125 11.09 21.02 -11.77
CA ALA A 125 11.20 19.59 -11.59
C ALA A 125 10.78 18.97 -12.92
N SER A 126 11.60 18.06 -13.43
CA SER A 126 11.28 17.15 -14.52
C SER A 126 9.78 16.84 -14.51
N SER A 127 9.09 17.15 -15.58
CA SER A 127 7.65 16.99 -15.73
C SER A 127 7.27 15.50 -15.62
N LYS A 128 7.09 15.05 -14.38
CA LYS A 128 6.31 13.85 -14.15
C LYS A 128 4.89 14.24 -14.62
N PRO A 129 4.29 13.52 -15.54
CA PRO A 129 2.92 13.85 -15.93
C PRO A 129 2.06 13.94 -14.67
N PRO A 130 1.16 14.94 -14.59
CA PRO A 130 0.27 15.07 -13.44
C PRO A 130 -0.47 13.73 -13.24
N PRO A 131 -0.78 13.36 -12.01
CA PRO A 131 -1.65 12.22 -11.78
C PRO A 131 -2.92 12.41 -12.60
N PRO A 132 -3.47 11.36 -13.22
CA PRO A 132 -4.72 11.48 -13.95
C PRO A 132 -5.76 12.17 -13.06
N PRO A 133 -6.60 13.05 -13.61
CA PRO A 133 -7.63 13.72 -12.83
C PRO A 133 -8.51 12.65 -12.15
N PRO A 134 -9.00 12.92 -10.93
CA PRO A 134 -9.89 12.00 -10.24
C PRO A 134 -11.08 11.68 -11.15
N PRO A 135 -11.60 10.46 -11.10
CA PRO A 135 -12.70 10.04 -11.97
C PRO A 135 -13.92 10.96 -11.76
N ALA A 136 -14.52 11.40 -12.84
CA ALA A 136 -15.74 12.23 -12.82
C ALA A 136 -16.93 11.55 -12.14
N THR A 137 -16.89 10.24 -12.02
CA THR A 137 -17.84 9.39 -11.28
C THR A 137 -17.05 8.54 -10.27
N PRO A 138 -17.65 8.21 -9.10
CA PRO A 138 -17.01 7.35 -8.13
C PRO A 138 -16.54 6.03 -8.77
N GLY A 139 -15.31 5.64 -8.48
CA GLY A 139 -14.72 4.42 -9.01
C GLY A 139 -15.36 3.15 -8.44
N THR A 140 -15.14 2.04 -9.12
CA THR A 140 -15.64 0.71 -8.76
C THR A 140 -14.68 0.02 -7.79
N VAL A 141 -15.21 -0.55 -6.71
CA VAL A 141 -14.46 -1.32 -5.71
C VAL A 141 -14.71 -2.81 -5.93
N LEU A 142 -13.61 -3.54 -6.16
CA LEU A 142 -13.58 -4.99 -6.27
C LEU A 142 -12.89 -5.57 -5.03
N ALA A 143 -13.62 -6.34 -4.23
CA ALA A 143 -13.03 -7.07 -3.11
C ALA A 143 -12.61 -8.47 -3.55
N VAL A 144 -11.34 -8.81 -3.32
CA VAL A 144 -10.82 -10.18 -3.52
C VAL A 144 -10.74 -10.85 -2.15
N TRP A 145 -11.60 -11.82 -1.95
CA TRP A 145 -11.79 -12.51 -0.68
C TRP A 145 -11.83 -14.02 -0.90
N GLY A 146 -11.81 -14.80 0.15
CA GLY A 146 -11.89 -16.26 -0.06
C GLY A 146 -11.80 -17.05 1.22
N THR A 147 -11.87 -18.35 1.05
CA THR A 147 -11.83 -19.30 2.16
C THR A 147 -10.44 -19.34 2.80
N SER A 148 -10.39 -19.72 4.08
CA SER A 148 -9.12 -20.06 4.73
C SER A 148 -8.37 -21.13 3.93
N GLY A 149 -7.06 -20.93 3.72
CA GLY A 149 -6.23 -21.82 2.93
C GLY A 149 -6.51 -21.79 1.42
N ALA A 150 -7.26 -20.80 0.89
CA ALA A 150 -7.34 -20.58 -0.55
C ALA A 150 -6.05 -19.92 -1.05
N PRO A 151 -5.14 -20.67 -1.72
CA PRO A 151 -3.90 -20.10 -2.19
C PRO A 151 -4.16 -19.16 -3.38
N GLY A 152 -3.42 -18.05 -3.41
CA GLY A 152 -3.38 -17.19 -4.56
C GLY A 152 -4.35 -16.01 -4.55
N ARG A 153 -5.09 -15.71 -3.46
CA ARG A 153 -5.89 -14.48 -3.34
C ARG A 153 -5.08 -13.26 -3.73
N THR A 154 -4.00 -13.00 -3.02
CA THR A 154 -3.09 -11.87 -3.26
C THR A 154 -2.52 -11.86 -4.67
N THR A 155 -2.15 -13.04 -5.22
CA THR A 155 -1.65 -13.17 -6.58
C THR A 155 -2.70 -12.79 -7.62
N LEU A 156 -3.94 -13.25 -7.41
CA LEU A 156 -5.07 -12.90 -8.29
C LEU A 156 -5.45 -11.42 -8.13
N ALA A 157 -5.48 -10.89 -6.91
CA ALA A 157 -5.74 -9.46 -6.67
C ALA A 157 -4.73 -8.58 -7.40
N ALA A 158 -3.43 -8.89 -7.29
CA ALA A 158 -2.37 -8.17 -7.99
C ALA A 158 -2.49 -8.30 -9.51
N GLY A 159 -2.83 -9.49 -10.02
CA GLY A 159 -3.06 -9.73 -11.45
C GLY A 159 -4.26 -8.97 -11.99
N ILE A 160 -5.39 -9.02 -11.29
CA ILE A 160 -6.62 -8.28 -11.65
C ILE A 160 -6.33 -6.78 -11.70
N ALA A 161 -5.69 -6.23 -10.66
CA ALA A 161 -5.34 -4.80 -10.63
C ALA A 161 -4.42 -4.42 -11.79
N THR A 162 -3.42 -5.27 -12.10
CA THR A 162 -2.49 -5.04 -13.22
C THR A 162 -3.23 -5.04 -14.56
N MET A 163 -4.18 -5.93 -14.75
CA MET A 163 -4.97 -6.02 -16.00
C MET A 163 -5.93 -4.85 -16.14
N LEU A 164 -6.64 -4.45 -15.08
CA LEU A 164 -7.51 -3.28 -15.06
C LEU A 164 -6.71 -1.99 -15.32
N ALA A 165 -5.49 -1.90 -14.80
CA ALA A 165 -4.61 -0.75 -15.01
C ALA A 165 -4.17 -0.57 -16.48
N LYS A 166 -4.33 -1.58 -17.33
CA LYS A 166 -4.12 -1.43 -18.78
C LYS A 166 -5.18 -0.53 -19.43
N THR A 167 -6.35 -0.35 -18.78
CA THR A 167 -7.49 0.37 -19.34
C THR A 167 -7.80 1.69 -18.62
N ALA A 168 -7.57 1.76 -17.31
CA ALA A 168 -7.88 2.96 -16.51
C ALA A 168 -7.05 3.01 -15.22
N SER A 169 -7.10 4.18 -14.54
CA SER A 169 -6.46 4.36 -13.24
C SER A 169 -6.96 3.32 -12.23
N THR A 170 -6.05 2.63 -11.59
CA THR A 170 -6.33 1.51 -10.70
C THR A 170 -5.51 1.62 -9.41
N LEU A 171 -6.14 1.31 -8.28
CA LEU A 171 -5.49 1.12 -7.00
C LEU A 171 -5.56 -0.35 -6.61
N LEU A 172 -4.43 -0.90 -6.18
CA LEU A 172 -4.35 -2.17 -5.48
C LEU A 172 -4.11 -1.89 -4.00
N ILE A 173 -4.98 -2.38 -3.13
CA ILE A 173 -4.90 -2.14 -1.69
C ILE A 173 -4.74 -3.46 -0.97
N ASP A 174 -3.64 -3.62 -0.23
CA ASP A 174 -3.42 -4.75 0.67
C ASP A 174 -4.11 -4.49 2.01
N ALA A 175 -5.32 -5.01 2.17
CA ALA A 175 -6.08 -4.97 3.41
C ALA A 175 -6.10 -6.34 4.13
N ASP A 176 -5.18 -7.25 3.77
CA ASP A 176 -4.97 -8.48 4.53
C ASP A 176 -4.25 -8.17 5.84
N THR A 177 -5.03 -8.01 6.91
CA THR A 177 -4.51 -7.74 8.26
C THR A 177 -3.92 -8.96 8.94
N ARG A 178 -4.02 -10.15 8.34
CA ARG A 178 -3.47 -11.40 8.86
C ARG A 178 -2.13 -11.76 8.24
N ASN A 179 -2.06 -11.64 6.91
CA ASN A 179 -0.87 -12.02 6.12
C ASN A 179 -0.64 -11.03 4.95
N PRO A 180 -0.33 -9.76 5.24
CA PRO A 180 -0.06 -8.77 4.19
C PRO A 180 1.15 -9.19 3.37
N THR A 181 0.98 -9.37 2.06
CA THR A 181 2.03 -9.95 1.21
C THR A 181 2.20 -9.27 -0.15
N ILE A 182 1.35 -8.31 -0.54
CA ILE A 182 1.46 -7.63 -1.83
C ILE A 182 2.83 -6.99 -2.03
N ALA A 183 3.35 -6.31 -1.01
CA ALA A 183 4.66 -5.68 -1.12
C ALA A 183 5.78 -6.69 -1.39
N HIS A 184 5.78 -7.83 -0.71
CA HIS A 184 6.74 -8.91 -0.91
C HIS A 184 6.59 -9.55 -2.29
N LEU A 185 5.34 -9.83 -2.70
CA LEU A 185 5.03 -10.40 -4.02
C LEU A 185 5.57 -9.54 -5.15
N LEU A 186 5.50 -8.20 -5.00
CA LEU A 186 5.86 -7.24 -6.04
C LEU A 186 7.25 -6.60 -5.84
N GLY A 187 8.04 -7.08 -4.88
CA GLY A 187 9.39 -6.57 -4.60
C GLY A 187 9.41 -5.10 -4.16
N ILE A 188 8.35 -4.65 -3.48
CA ILE A 188 8.25 -3.29 -2.96
C ILE A 188 8.92 -3.24 -1.59
N PRO A 189 9.92 -2.37 -1.38
CA PRO A 189 10.55 -2.24 -0.06
C PRO A 189 9.54 -1.83 1.03
N MET A 190 9.50 -2.57 2.13
CA MET A 190 8.56 -2.38 3.23
C MET A 190 9.15 -1.47 4.32
N HIS A 191 9.41 -0.22 4.00
CA HIS A 191 9.85 0.77 5.00
C HIS A 191 8.67 1.41 5.74
N ALA A 192 7.51 1.48 5.12
CA ALA A 192 6.28 1.99 5.72
C ALA A 192 5.07 1.28 5.14
N SER A 193 3.99 1.21 5.92
CA SER A 193 2.70 0.68 5.49
C SER A 193 1.81 1.80 4.97
N GLY A 194 1.46 1.77 3.70
CA GLY A 194 0.48 2.69 3.13
C GLY A 194 -0.88 2.59 3.84
N LEU A 195 -1.31 1.36 4.16
CA LEU A 195 -2.56 1.13 4.90
C LEU A 195 -2.52 1.75 6.30
N SER A 196 -1.41 1.63 7.05
CA SER A 196 -1.28 2.27 8.37
C SER A 196 -1.25 3.80 8.28
N VAL A 197 -0.65 4.36 7.23
CA VAL A 197 -0.66 5.81 7.00
C VAL A 197 -2.09 6.29 6.80
N LEU A 198 -2.84 5.66 5.90
CA LEU A 198 -4.23 6.02 5.64
C LEU A 198 -5.12 5.83 6.87
N ALA A 199 -4.98 4.72 7.60
CA ALA A 199 -5.77 4.47 8.80
C ALA A 199 -5.54 5.55 9.88
N ARG A 200 -4.28 6.00 10.06
CA ARG A 200 -3.96 7.11 10.98
C ARG A 200 -4.49 8.45 10.49
N THR A 201 -4.43 8.72 9.20
CA THR A 201 -5.00 9.95 8.63
C THR A 201 -6.52 9.94 8.81
N ALA A 202 -7.18 8.81 8.52
CA ALA A 202 -8.63 8.63 8.72
C ALA A 202 -9.08 8.84 10.17
N SER A 203 -8.24 8.52 11.16
CA SER A 203 -8.56 8.76 12.58
C SER A 203 -8.51 10.23 12.97
N ARG A 204 -7.93 11.10 12.15
CA ARG A 204 -7.79 12.55 12.39
C ARG A 204 -8.80 13.38 11.60
N GLY A 205 -9.38 12.82 10.53
CA GLY A 205 -10.33 13.51 9.67
C GLY A 205 -10.65 12.77 8.39
N PRO A 206 -11.48 13.34 7.52
CA PRO A 206 -11.81 12.76 6.22
C PRO A 206 -10.56 12.59 5.35
N LEU A 207 -10.45 11.46 4.68
CA LEU A 207 -9.40 11.22 3.70
C LEU A 207 -9.72 11.91 2.37
N THR A 208 -8.69 12.46 1.75
CA THR A 208 -8.74 13.01 0.39
C THR A 208 -8.17 12.03 -0.64
N PRO A 209 -8.45 12.22 -1.94
CA PRO A 209 -7.77 11.49 -3.00
C PRO A 209 -6.24 11.64 -2.95
N GLU A 210 -5.75 12.84 -2.62
CA GLU A 210 -4.33 13.15 -2.49
C GLU A 210 -3.68 12.34 -1.37
N ASP A 211 -4.35 12.15 -0.23
CA ASP A 211 -3.87 11.30 0.87
C ASP A 211 -3.70 9.86 0.39
N THR A 212 -4.68 9.34 -0.37
CA THR A 212 -4.66 7.97 -0.89
C THR A 212 -3.53 7.77 -1.90
N LEU A 213 -3.37 8.71 -2.84
CA LEU A 213 -2.30 8.67 -3.84
C LEU A 213 -0.93 8.86 -3.18
N GLY A 214 -0.81 9.74 -2.19
CA GLY A 214 0.43 9.97 -1.43
C GLY A 214 0.86 8.77 -0.59
N ALA A 215 -0.07 7.96 -0.11
CA ALA A 215 0.21 6.73 0.63
C ALA A 215 0.46 5.52 -0.29
N SER A 216 0.26 5.66 -1.61
CA SER A 216 0.47 4.59 -2.58
C SER A 216 1.87 4.62 -3.19
N VAL A 217 2.41 3.44 -3.48
CA VAL A 217 3.61 3.26 -4.30
C VAL A 217 3.18 3.16 -5.76
N ARG A 218 3.72 4.01 -6.62
CA ARG A 218 3.42 3.98 -8.05
C ARG A 218 4.13 2.81 -8.73
N ARG A 219 3.37 1.87 -9.28
CA ARG A 219 3.89 0.72 -10.04
C ARG A 219 3.97 1.01 -11.54
N SER A 220 2.97 1.72 -12.08
CA SER A 220 2.92 2.22 -13.46
C SER A 220 2.22 3.58 -13.49
N ASP A 221 2.01 4.14 -14.67
CA ASP A 221 1.29 5.42 -14.81
C ASP A 221 -0.18 5.32 -14.38
N THR A 222 -0.74 4.14 -14.42
CA THR A 222 -2.14 3.85 -14.12
C THR A 222 -2.33 2.96 -12.89
N LEU A 223 -1.27 2.39 -12.28
CA LEU A 223 -1.36 1.49 -11.13
C LEU A 223 -0.64 2.07 -9.91
N GLY A 224 -1.41 2.38 -8.87
CA GLY A 224 -0.93 2.68 -7.52
C GLY A 224 -1.13 1.48 -6.58
N ILE A 225 -0.23 1.28 -5.61
CA ILE A 225 -0.28 0.19 -4.66
C ILE A 225 -0.22 0.75 -3.24
N VAL A 226 -1.27 0.55 -2.47
CA VAL A 226 -1.29 0.81 -1.03
C VAL A 226 -0.84 -0.47 -0.34
N THR A 227 0.37 -0.44 0.20
CA THR A 227 0.99 -1.59 0.88
C THR A 227 0.30 -1.89 2.21
N GLY A 228 0.21 -3.17 2.55
CA GLY A 228 -0.40 -3.66 3.78
C GLY A 228 0.42 -3.34 5.04
N LEU A 229 0.01 -3.91 6.16
CA LEU A 229 0.71 -3.74 7.44
C LEU A 229 2.13 -4.30 7.38
N VAL A 230 3.09 -3.61 8.00
CA VAL A 230 4.48 -4.12 8.12
C VAL A 230 4.50 -5.42 8.95
N THR A 231 3.68 -5.49 9.97
CA THR A 231 3.49 -6.72 10.75
C THR A 231 2.01 -6.96 11.06
N PRO A 232 1.55 -8.24 11.07
CA PRO A 232 0.15 -8.57 11.40
C PRO A 232 -0.27 -8.17 12.82
N HIS A 233 0.67 -7.97 13.75
CA HIS A 233 0.37 -7.54 15.12
C HIS A 233 -0.22 -6.13 15.18
N ARG A 234 -0.03 -5.32 14.16
CA ARG A 234 -0.55 -3.94 14.07
C ARG A 234 -1.97 -3.85 13.53
N TRP A 235 -2.69 -4.95 13.38
CA TRP A 235 -4.04 -5.01 12.83
C TRP A 235 -5.03 -4.03 13.50
N ARG A 236 -4.83 -3.72 14.80
CA ARG A 236 -5.68 -2.76 15.54
C ARG A 236 -5.59 -1.32 15.01
N GLU A 237 -4.57 -1.00 14.21
CA GLU A 237 -4.47 0.31 13.56
C GLU A 237 -5.55 0.49 12.48
N VAL A 238 -6.05 -0.62 11.92
CA VAL A 238 -7.06 -0.61 10.87
C VAL A 238 -8.42 -0.90 11.47
N SER A 239 -9.05 0.15 12.01
CA SER A 239 -10.41 0.03 12.52
C SER A 239 -11.43 -0.04 11.38
N ARG A 240 -12.64 -0.54 11.69
CA ARG A 240 -13.72 -0.59 10.70
C ARG A 240 -14.07 0.80 10.13
N PRO A 241 -14.28 1.87 10.91
CA PRO A 241 -14.49 3.21 10.35
C PRO A 241 -13.29 3.69 9.52
N GLY A 242 -12.07 3.34 9.93
CA GLY A 242 -10.85 3.69 9.20
C GLY A 242 -10.80 3.07 7.82
N ILE A 243 -11.05 1.75 7.70
CA ILE A 243 -11.05 1.08 6.39
C ILE A 243 -12.23 1.55 5.51
N GLU A 244 -13.38 1.82 6.09
CA GLU A 244 -14.51 2.39 5.36
C GLU A 244 -14.19 3.76 4.75
N SER A 245 -13.48 4.61 5.50
CA SER A 245 -12.98 5.90 5.01
C SER A 245 -11.96 5.71 3.87
N ILE A 246 -11.04 4.73 4.00
CA ILE A 246 -10.05 4.38 2.97
C ILE A 246 -10.76 3.94 1.68
N VAL A 247 -11.77 3.08 1.76
CA VAL A 247 -12.56 2.65 0.60
C VAL A 247 -13.26 3.84 -0.06
N GLY A 248 -13.83 4.74 0.75
CA GLY A 248 -14.47 5.97 0.26
C GLY A 248 -13.49 6.86 -0.52
N ALA A 249 -12.30 7.09 0.02
CA ALA A 249 -11.27 7.89 -0.62
C ALA A 249 -10.70 7.19 -1.88
N ALA A 250 -10.53 5.88 -1.86
CA ALA A 250 -10.06 5.09 -2.99
C ALA A 250 -11.01 5.23 -4.22
N ARG A 251 -12.33 5.25 -4.00
CA ARG A 251 -13.32 5.51 -5.06
C ARG A 251 -13.16 6.86 -5.76
N LEU A 252 -12.67 7.85 -5.02
CA LEU A 252 -12.44 9.19 -5.55
C LEU A 252 -11.04 9.33 -6.19
N SER A 253 -10.14 8.37 -5.94
CA SER A 253 -8.75 8.42 -6.39
C SER A 253 -8.49 7.67 -7.68
N ALA A 254 -9.27 6.62 -7.99
CA ALA A 254 -9.06 5.79 -9.17
C ALA A 254 -10.37 5.25 -9.74
N ARG A 255 -10.37 4.87 -11.03
CA ARG A 255 -11.52 4.24 -11.68
C ARG A 255 -11.80 2.86 -11.10
N PHE A 256 -10.76 2.11 -10.75
CA PHE A 256 -10.87 0.80 -10.12
C PHE A 256 -10.06 0.73 -8.84
N SER A 257 -10.62 0.11 -7.81
CA SER A 257 -9.93 -0.23 -6.58
C SER A 257 -10.06 -1.72 -6.31
N VAL A 258 -8.95 -2.45 -6.40
CA VAL A 258 -8.88 -3.88 -6.09
C VAL A 258 -8.33 -4.03 -4.68
N ILE A 259 -9.09 -4.64 -3.80
CA ILE A 259 -8.75 -4.76 -2.38
C ILE A 259 -8.57 -6.23 -2.03
N ASP A 260 -7.33 -6.59 -1.65
CA ASP A 260 -6.98 -7.93 -1.16
C ASP A 260 -7.35 -8.06 0.31
N LEU A 261 -8.15 -9.06 0.65
CA LEU A 261 -8.68 -9.28 1.98
C LEU A 261 -8.13 -10.55 2.62
N ALA A 262 -7.97 -10.50 3.95
CA ALA A 262 -7.70 -11.69 4.75
C ALA A 262 -8.81 -12.75 4.56
N ASP A 263 -8.44 -14.02 4.75
CA ASP A 263 -9.42 -15.03 5.10
C ASP A 263 -10.01 -14.66 6.47
N SER A 264 -11.31 -14.57 6.55
CA SER A 264 -11.97 -14.24 7.81
C SER A 264 -12.98 -15.30 8.17
N SER A 265 -13.09 -15.58 9.47
CA SER A 265 -14.17 -16.39 10.02
C SER A 265 -15.48 -15.61 10.00
N LEU A 266 -15.41 -14.30 9.80
CA LEU A 266 -16.54 -13.34 9.81
C LEU A 266 -17.41 -13.45 11.06
N GLU A 267 -16.84 -13.94 12.14
CA GLU A 267 -17.49 -13.92 13.44
C GLU A 267 -17.62 -12.48 13.90
N LYS A 268 -18.85 -12.00 13.97
CA LYS A 268 -19.14 -10.69 14.58
C LYS A 268 -18.78 -10.77 16.05
N THR A 269 -17.65 -10.22 16.42
CA THR A 269 -17.34 -10.00 17.83
C THR A 269 -18.30 -8.96 18.39
N THR A 270 -19.07 -9.34 19.38
CA THR A 270 -20.04 -8.45 20.05
C THR A 270 -19.40 -7.39 20.93
N ARG A 271 -18.09 -7.50 21.19
CA ARG A 271 -17.32 -6.57 22.03
C ARG A 271 -15.90 -6.36 21.51
N GLY A 272 -15.53 -5.09 21.31
CA GLY A 272 -14.18 -4.67 20.98
C GLY A 272 -13.82 -4.79 19.50
N ALA A 273 -12.56 -4.43 19.15
CA ALA A 273 -12.03 -4.51 17.80
C ALA A 273 -11.76 -5.97 17.39
N SER A 274 -12.07 -6.31 16.13
CA SER A 274 -11.83 -7.62 15.54
C SER A 274 -10.79 -7.54 14.43
N ARG A 275 -10.05 -8.63 14.20
CA ARG A 275 -9.19 -8.76 13.02
C ARG A 275 -10.00 -8.79 11.72
N ASP A 276 -11.28 -9.11 11.79
CA ASP A 276 -12.18 -9.16 10.64
C ASP A 276 -12.79 -7.78 10.30
N ASP A 277 -12.57 -6.75 11.15
CA ASP A 277 -13.13 -5.41 10.94
C ASP A 277 -12.74 -4.81 9.60
N ALA A 278 -11.48 -5.02 9.15
CA ALA A 278 -11.02 -4.55 7.84
C ALA A 278 -11.78 -5.26 6.70
N ALA A 279 -11.90 -6.58 6.76
CA ALA A 279 -12.61 -7.35 5.74
C ALA A 279 -14.10 -7.01 5.71
N ILE A 280 -14.75 -6.94 6.87
CA ILE A 280 -16.17 -6.58 6.98
C ILE A 280 -16.42 -5.17 6.41
N GLY A 281 -15.61 -4.17 6.79
CA GLY A 281 -15.76 -2.79 6.32
C GLY A 281 -15.61 -2.64 4.80
N VAL A 282 -14.73 -3.43 4.17
CA VAL A 282 -14.60 -3.48 2.71
C VAL A 282 -15.79 -4.20 2.08
N LEU A 283 -16.16 -5.39 2.58
CA LEU A 283 -17.26 -6.18 2.03
C LEU A 283 -18.59 -5.44 2.03
N GLU A 284 -18.82 -4.60 3.02
CA GLU A 284 -20.04 -3.76 3.10
C GLU A 284 -20.04 -2.58 2.10
N ARG A 285 -18.90 -2.30 1.46
CA ARG A 285 -18.76 -1.17 0.51
C ARG A 285 -18.30 -1.60 -0.87
N THR A 286 -18.13 -2.90 -1.10
CA THR A 286 -17.72 -3.41 -2.40
C THR A 286 -18.85 -3.33 -3.43
N ASP A 287 -18.50 -3.14 -4.70
CA ASP A 287 -19.43 -3.17 -5.82
C ASP A 287 -19.41 -4.52 -6.53
N ARG A 288 -18.31 -5.27 -6.41
CA ARG A 288 -18.17 -6.63 -6.93
C ARG A 288 -17.32 -7.45 -5.98
N LEU A 289 -17.76 -8.64 -5.66
CA LEU A 289 -17.03 -9.59 -4.83
C LEU A 289 -16.42 -10.70 -5.68
N ILE A 290 -15.15 -10.97 -5.48
CA ILE A 290 -14.41 -12.06 -6.11
C ILE A 290 -14.04 -13.05 -5.01
N ILE A 291 -14.71 -14.18 -4.97
CA ILE A 291 -14.44 -15.24 -4.00
C ILE A 291 -13.42 -16.22 -4.59
N VAL A 292 -12.24 -16.29 -3.97
CA VAL A 292 -11.19 -17.24 -4.38
C VAL A 292 -11.33 -18.52 -3.56
N ALA A 293 -11.38 -19.65 -4.25
CA ALA A 293 -11.37 -20.98 -3.66
C ALA A 293 -10.23 -21.82 -4.25
N ARG A 294 -9.80 -22.85 -3.52
CA ARG A 294 -8.83 -23.83 -4.05
C ARG A 294 -9.57 -24.91 -4.86
N GLY A 295 -8.96 -25.32 -5.97
CA GLY A 295 -9.46 -26.39 -6.83
C GLY A 295 -9.14 -27.78 -6.24
N ASP A 296 -9.70 -28.10 -5.09
CA ASP A 296 -9.68 -29.44 -4.50
C ASP A 296 -10.93 -29.68 -3.62
N ILE A 297 -11.10 -30.90 -3.12
CA ILE A 297 -12.26 -31.30 -2.32
C ILE A 297 -12.41 -30.42 -1.08
N VAL A 298 -11.30 -30.10 -0.39
CA VAL A 298 -11.31 -29.29 0.83
C VAL A 298 -11.66 -27.82 0.50
N GLY A 299 -11.11 -27.28 -0.58
CA GLY A 299 -11.40 -25.93 -1.05
C GLY A 299 -12.87 -25.76 -1.42
N ILE A 300 -13.45 -26.71 -2.13
CA ILE A 300 -14.87 -26.68 -2.53
C ILE A 300 -15.80 -26.82 -1.32
N ASN A 301 -15.47 -27.68 -0.34
CA ASN A 301 -16.23 -27.74 0.89
C ASN A 301 -16.21 -26.42 1.67
N ARG A 302 -15.04 -25.81 1.81
CA ARG A 302 -14.92 -24.48 2.45
C ARG A 302 -15.68 -23.40 1.69
N LEU A 303 -15.67 -23.46 0.36
CA LEU A 303 -16.45 -22.55 -0.48
C LEU A 303 -17.94 -22.68 -0.22
N SER A 304 -18.48 -23.89 -0.02
CA SER A 304 -19.90 -24.09 0.26
C SER A 304 -20.33 -23.45 1.59
N LEU A 305 -19.46 -23.50 2.61
CA LEU A 305 -19.70 -22.82 3.90
C LEU A 305 -19.68 -21.31 3.76
N LEU A 306 -18.70 -20.78 3.01
CA LEU A 306 -18.56 -19.36 2.75
C LEU A 306 -19.74 -18.81 1.93
N ALA A 307 -20.19 -19.55 0.93
CA ALA A 307 -21.33 -19.21 0.10
C ALA A 307 -22.61 -19.05 0.93
N ARG A 308 -22.88 -20.04 1.82
CA ARG A 308 -24.02 -19.95 2.74
C ARG A 308 -23.94 -18.70 3.62
N TRP A 309 -22.75 -18.45 4.21
CA TRP A 309 -22.57 -17.25 5.04
C TRP A 309 -22.85 -15.97 4.24
N TRP A 310 -22.37 -15.90 2.97
CA TRP A 310 -22.59 -14.74 2.12
C TRP A 310 -24.06 -14.56 1.74
N ASP A 311 -24.77 -15.64 1.47
CA ASP A 311 -26.20 -15.59 1.15
C ASP A 311 -27.03 -15.11 2.35
N GLU A 312 -26.58 -15.38 3.59
CA GLU A 312 -27.26 -14.94 4.81
C GLU A 312 -26.90 -13.51 5.25
N HIS A 313 -25.69 -13.04 4.97
CA HIS A 313 -25.14 -11.81 5.56
C HIS A 313 -24.56 -10.83 4.52
N GLY A 314 -24.33 -11.26 3.31
CA GLY A 314 -23.73 -10.47 2.24
C GLY A 314 -24.68 -9.44 1.65
N ARG A 315 -24.11 -8.56 0.83
CA ARG A 315 -24.88 -7.58 0.06
C ARG A 315 -25.32 -8.18 -1.27
N ASP A 316 -26.36 -7.59 -1.85
CA ASP A 316 -26.78 -7.89 -3.22
C ASP A 316 -25.86 -7.16 -4.21
N VAL A 317 -24.72 -7.77 -4.49
CA VAL A 317 -23.71 -7.31 -5.46
C VAL A 317 -23.31 -8.47 -6.36
N PRO A 318 -22.78 -8.22 -7.56
CA PRO A 318 -22.19 -9.28 -8.39
C PRO A 318 -21.12 -10.04 -7.64
N VAL A 319 -21.24 -11.37 -7.63
CA VAL A 319 -20.28 -12.28 -6.99
C VAL A 319 -19.76 -13.25 -8.03
N ASP A 320 -18.45 -13.25 -8.24
CA ASP A 320 -17.75 -14.21 -9.07
C ASP A 320 -16.93 -15.16 -8.19
N VAL A 321 -16.97 -16.44 -8.52
CA VAL A 321 -16.16 -17.44 -7.86
C VAL A 321 -14.97 -17.78 -8.75
N VAL A 322 -13.75 -17.60 -8.25
CA VAL A 322 -12.53 -17.99 -8.95
C VAL A 322 -11.92 -19.21 -8.26
N VAL A 323 -12.05 -20.36 -8.89
CA VAL A 323 -11.41 -21.60 -8.44
C VAL A 323 -9.98 -21.61 -8.97
N ASN A 324 -9.02 -21.48 -8.06
CA ASN A 324 -7.61 -21.38 -8.38
C ASN A 324 -6.90 -22.73 -8.20
N ARG A 325 -5.79 -22.91 -8.92
CA ARG A 325 -4.98 -24.15 -8.96
C ARG A 325 -5.79 -25.37 -9.38
N VAL A 326 -6.56 -25.20 -10.43
CA VAL A 326 -7.32 -26.30 -11.04
C VAL A 326 -6.37 -27.24 -11.76
N SER A 327 -6.37 -28.52 -11.40
CA SER A 327 -5.61 -29.57 -12.08
C SER A 327 -6.38 -30.88 -12.13
N SER A 328 -6.06 -31.72 -13.09
CA SER A 328 -6.59 -33.09 -13.18
C SER A 328 -6.16 -33.96 -12.00
N ASP A 329 -4.98 -33.70 -11.44
CA ASP A 329 -4.44 -34.49 -10.31
C ASP A 329 -5.23 -34.23 -9.03
N ALA A 330 -5.78 -33.02 -8.86
CA ALA A 330 -6.52 -32.64 -7.66
C ALA A 330 -8.04 -32.94 -7.75
N ILE A 331 -8.61 -32.91 -8.98
CA ILE A 331 -10.09 -32.94 -9.18
C ILE A 331 -10.51 -34.16 -10.02
N GLY A 332 -9.60 -34.75 -10.77
CA GLY A 332 -9.86 -35.86 -11.69
C GLY A 332 -9.83 -35.45 -13.18
N PRO A 333 -10.08 -36.40 -14.09
CA PRO A 333 -9.80 -36.25 -15.53
C PRO A 333 -10.62 -35.15 -16.22
N HIS A 334 -11.76 -34.77 -15.64
CA HIS A 334 -12.64 -33.71 -16.19
C HIS A 334 -12.86 -32.57 -15.16
N PRO A 335 -11.82 -31.82 -14.78
CA PRO A 335 -11.87 -30.91 -13.63
C PRO A 335 -12.95 -29.83 -13.76
N LEU A 336 -13.15 -29.25 -14.93
CA LEU A 336 -14.17 -28.21 -15.13
C LEU A 336 -15.59 -28.74 -14.96
N ALA A 337 -15.90 -29.93 -15.53
CA ALA A 337 -17.23 -30.54 -15.39
C ALA A 337 -17.50 -30.95 -13.93
N SER A 338 -16.50 -31.49 -13.24
CA SER A 338 -16.60 -31.84 -11.82
C SER A 338 -16.84 -30.62 -10.93
N LEU A 339 -16.11 -29.52 -11.17
CA LEU A 339 -16.31 -28.25 -10.48
C LEU A 339 -17.69 -27.67 -10.75
N GLN A 340 -18.14 -27.69 -12.01
CA GLN A 340 -19.45 -27.17 -12.38
C GLN A 340 -20.57 -27.92 -11.67
N ALA A 341 -20.49 -29.26 -11.61
CA ALA A 341 -21.46 -30.08 -10.89
C ALA A 341 -21.44 -29.78 -9.39
N ALA A 342 -20.24 -29.75 -8.78
CA ALA A 342 -20.09 -29.52 -7.34
C ALA A 342 -20.55 -28.11 -6.91
N ILE A 343 -20.11 -27.06 -7.60
CA ILE A 343 -20.46 -25.67 -7.27
C ILE A 343 -21.94 -25.38 -7.61
N GLY A 344 -22.43 -25.91 -8.73
CA GLY A 344 -23.82 -25.77 -9.12
C GLY A 344 -24.81 -26.33 -8.12
N ALA A 345 -24.39 -27.30 -7.30
CA ALA A 345 -25.24 -27.89 -6.25
C ALA A 345 -25.57 -26.89 -5.12
N PHE A 346 -24.68 -25.96 -4.80
CA PHE A 346 -24.88 -24.98 -3.70
C PHE A 346 -24.84 -23.51 -4.13
N MET A 347 -24.37 -23.23 -5.36
CA MET A 347 -24.33 -21.87 -5.96
C MET A 347 -24.90 -21.86 -7.38
N PRO A 348 -26.15 -22.30 -7.64
CA PRO A 348 -26.65 -22.55 -8.99
C PRO A 348 -26.78 -21.28 -9.87
N ARG A 349 -26.77 -20.10 -9.26
CA ARG A 349 -26.90 -18.81 -9.94
C ARG A 349 -25.61 -18.01 -10.04
N ARG A 350 -24.48 -18.57 -9.54
CA ARG A 350 -23.19 -17.86 -9.50
C ARG A 350 -22.32 -18.31 -10.66
N ILE A 351 -21.64 -17.35 -11.27
CA ILE A 351 -20.62 -17.64 -12.29
C ILE A 351 -19.37 -18.09 -11.57
N PHE A 352 -18.80 -19.22 -12.01
CA PHE A 352 -17.48 -19.61 -11.56
C PHE A 352 -16.50 -19.61 -12.73
N HIS A 353 -15.24 -19.29 -12.40
CA HIS A 353 -14.12 -19.25 -13.30
C HIS A 353 -13.04 -20.19 -12.77
N ALA A 354 -12.29 -20.83 -13.68
CA ALA A 354 -11.20 -21.72 -13.32
C ALA A 354 -9.87 -21.12 -13.75
N VAL A 355 -8.91 -21.06 -12.82
CA VAL A 355 -7.52 -20.70 -13.09
C VAL A 355 -6.67 -21.95 -12.91
N PRO A 356 -5.93 -22.42 -13.93
CA PRO A 356 -5.15 -23.63 -13.86
C PRO A 356 -3.99 -23.51 -12.88
N ASP A 357 -3.55 -24.65 -12.33
CA ASP A 357 -2.29 -24.72 -11.61
C ASP A 357 -1.13 -24.62 -12.60
N ASP A 358 -0.33 -23.58 -12.48
CA ASP A 358 0.69 -23.22 -13.46
C ASP A 358 1.97 -22.73 -12.79
N LEU A 359 3.08 -23.34 -13.09
CA LEU A 359 4.42 -22.96 -12.60
C LEU A 359 4.83 -21.55 -13.06
N GLY A 360 4.23 -21.01 -14.10
CA GLY A 360 4.42 -19.64 -14.56
C GLY A 360 4.10 -18.61 -13.47
N VAL A 361 3.09 -18.91 -12.63
CA VAL A 361 2.73 -18.08 -11.47
C VAL A 361 3.89 -17.95 -10.48
N ALA A 362 4.52 -19.06 -10.13
CA ALA A 362 5.67 -19.05 -9.23
C ALA A 362 6.87 -18.33 -9.86
N ARG A 363 7.09 -18.50 -11.15
CA ARG A 363 8.16 -17.80 -11.90
C ARG A 363 7.93 -16.29 -11.95
N ALA A 364 6.69 -15.83 -12.09
CA ALA A 364 6.35 -14.40 -12.02
C ALA A 364 6.64 -13.84 -10.64
N ALA A 365 6.21 -14.51 -9.57
CA ALA A 365 6.47 -14.13 -8.19
C ALA A 365 7.97 -14.04 -7.86
N LEU A 366 8.79 -15.00 -8.31
CA LEU A 366 10.25 -14.96 -8.15
C LEU A 366 10.91 -13.75 -8.83
N ARG A 367 10.26 -13.18 -9.83
CA ARG A 367 10.72 -11.96 -10.55
C ARG A 367 10.08 -10.70 -9.99
N ALA A 368 9.36 -10.78 -8.86
CA ALA A 368 8.60 -9.68 -8.27
C ALA A 368 7.60 -9.04 -9.25
N LYS A 369 6.93 -9.87 -10.06
CA LYS A 369 5.95 -9.44 -11.07
C LYS A 369 4.56 -10.00 -10.77
N ALA A 370 3.54 -9.17 -11.00
CA ALA A 370 2.15 -9.61 -11.03
C ALA A 370 1.83 -10.31 -12.36
N LEU A 371 0.82 -11.19 -12.35
CA LEU A 371 0.25 -11.72 -13.58
C LEU A 371 -0.28 -10.58 -14.45
N GLY A 372 -0.05 -10.64 -15.76
CA GLY A 372 -0.42 -9.58 -16.70
C GLY A 372 0.65 -8.50 -16.92
N GLU A 373 1.75 -8.50 -16.15
CA GLU A 373 2.93 -7.72 -16.47
C GLU A 373 3.74 -8.37 -17.61
N SER A 374 4.59 -7.59 -18.27
CA SER A 374 5.44 -8.08 -19.35
C SER A 374 6.31 -9.26 -18.90
N GLY A 375 6.28 -10.35 -19.67
CA GLY A 375 7.06 -11.57 -19.40
C GLY A 375 6.46 -12.51 -18.34
N THR A 376 5.16 -12.37 -18.02
CA THR A 376 4.43 -13.29 -17.12
C THR A 376 3.40 -14.15 -17.85
N GLN A 377 3.53 -14.29 -19.18
CA GLN A 377 2.60 -15.07 -19.97
C GLN A 377 2.62 -16.54 -19.57
N CYS A 378 1.46 -17.09 -19.24
CA CYS A 378 1.25 -18.49 -18.88
C CYS A 378 -0.27 -18.78 -18.86
N ALA A 379 -0.66 -20.06 -18.82
CA ALA A 379 -2.08 -20.45 -18.86
C ALA A 379 -2.92 -19.80 -17.74
N ALA A 380 -2.34 -19.60 -16.56
CA ALA A 380 -3.02 -18.89 -15.46
C ALA A 380 -3.22 -17.40 -15.78
N THR A 381 -2.25 -16.75 -16.46
CA THR A 381 -2.39 -15.35 -16.90
C THR A 381 -3.48 -15.22 -17.95
N ASP A 382 -3.53 -16.12 -18.93
CA ASP A 382 -4.53 -16.10 -20.02
C ASP A 382 -5.93 -16.31 -19.46
N ALA A 383 -6.09 -17.26 -18.51
CA ALA A 383 -7.36 -17.49 -17.83
C ALA A 383 -7.81 -16.25 -17.05
N LEU A 384 -6.91 -15.61 -16.31
CA LEU A 384 -7.24 -14.42 -15.53
C LEU A 384 -7.57 -13.22 -16.43
N GLU A 385 -6.88 -13.04 -17.54
CA GLU A 385 -7.17 -11.99 -18.51
C GLU A 385 -8.56 -12.17 -19.13
N ALA A 386 -8.93 -13.39 -19.51
CA ALA A 386 -10.26 -13.71 -20.02
C ALA A 386 -11.37 -13.40 -18.98
N ILE A 387 -11.11 -13.69 -17.70
CA ILE A 387 -12.04 -13.38 -16.60
C ILE A 387 -12.23 -11.86 -16.48
N VAL A 388 -11.16 -11.10 -16.43
CA VAL A 388 -11.22 -9.63 -16.31
C VAL A 388 -11.93 -9.00 -17.51
N GLN A 389 -11.68 -9.51 -18.72
CA GLN A 389 -12.36 -9.04 -19.93
C GLN A 389 -13.88 -9.25 -19.88
N GLN A 390 -14.36 -10.36 -19.28
CA GLN A 390 -15.80 -10.60 -19.11
C GLN A 390 -16.44 -9.60 -18.14
N TRP A 391 -15.70 -9.07 -17.19
CA TRP A 391 -16.22 -8.10 -16.23
C TRP A 391 -16.28 -6.68 -16.78
N MET A 392 -15.40 -6.31 -17.72
CA MET A 392 -15.28 -4.93 -18.23
C MET A 392 -16.59 -4.28 -18.66
N PRO A 393 -17.55 -4.98 -19.32
CA PRO A 393 -18.83 -4.37 -19.72
C PRO A 393 -19.72 -3.99 -18.53
N THR A 394 -19.46 -4.53 -17.33
CA THR A 394 -20.26 -4.34 -16.13
C THR A 394 -19.56 -3.55 -15.02
N LEU A 395 -18.30 -3.13 -15.24
CA LEU A 395 -17.49 -2.28 -14.37
C LEU A 395 -17.53 -0.82 -14.85
#